data_07b09b12d1e291556260ca93b39516b1
#
_entry.id   07b09b12d1e291556260ca93b39516b1
#
_cell.length_a   1.000
_cell.length_b   1.000
_cell.length_c   1.000
_cell.angle_alpha   90.00
_cell.angle_beta   90.00
_cell.angle_gamma   90.00
#
_symmetry.space_group_name_H-M   'P 1'
#
loop_
_entity.id
_entity.type
_entity.pdbx_description
1 polymer ?
#
loop_
_entity_poly.entity_id
_entity_poly.type
_entity_poly.pdbx_seq_one_letter_code
_entity_poly.pdbx_strand_id
1 'polypeptide(L)'
;ARPSISAMKQDKPELVKLFLEWRSFVKPTINAGVPDYSKAAMARVATSLPQWQARLAAIDRSGWTAQELDDYRMVEAEMNALDFNLRVLMPWARDPSFYQTIFGEESDVPAHEGPSAQPNIDLFAYDWPLSKADDAKLALLLGAVPKMLADAKVNLSEGTAHDLWAYGDRAFVEQSGVLAALEAGTLSMRTLEGHKRATI
;
A
#
# COMPACT_ATOMS: atom_id res chain seq x y z
N ALA A 1 -16.07 -16.58 15.62
CA ALA A 1 -14.67 -16.80 15.99
C ALA A 1 -13.86 -16.81 14.69
N ARG A 2 -12.96 -15.87 14.50
CA ARG A 2 -12.04 -15.88 13.36
C ARG A 2 -11.07 -17.03 13.56
N PRO A 3 -10.83 -17.91 12.56
CA PRO A 3 -9.80 -18.92 12.67
C PRO A 3 -8.44 -18.23 12.85
N SER A 4 -7.68 -18.67 13.84
CA SER A 4 -6.35 -18.13 14.07
C SER A 4 -5.43 -18.51 12.91
N ILE A 5 -4.51 -17.61 12.54
CA ILE A 5 -3.45 -17.85 11.53
C ILE A 5 -2.66 -19.16 11.83
N SER A 6 -2.69 -19.63 13.06
CA SER A 6 -2.10 -20.91 13.48
C SER A 6 -2.81 -22.14 12.89
N ALA A 7 -4.09 -22.03 12.51
CA ALA A 7 -4.84 -23.14 11.93
C ALA A 7 -4.52 -23.38 10.44
N MET A 8 -4.06 -22.32 9.71
CA MET A 8 -3.63 -22.45 8.30
C MET A 8 -2.30 -23.23 8.13
N LYS A 9 -1.65 -23.58 9.23
CA LYS A 9 -0.25 -24.03 9.22
C LYS A 9 -0.04 -25.50 8.88
N GLN A 10 -1.07 -26.30 8.68
CA GLN A 10 -0.89 -27.75 8.64
C GLN A 10 -1.27 -28.47 7.33
N ASP A 11 -2.14 -27.91 6.49
CA ASP A 11 -2.70 -28.76 5.43
C ASP A 11 -2.03 -28.66 4.06
N LYS A 12 -1.39 -27.51 3.70
CA LYS A 12 -0.70 -27.35 2.39
C LYS A 12 0.58 -26.51 2.52
N PRO A 13 1.66 -27.12 3.02
CA PRO A 13 2.90 -26.36 3.32
C PRO A 13 3.54 -25.72 2.09
N GLU A 14 3.35 -26.31 0.90
CA GLU A 14 3.89 -25.76 -0.35
C GLU A 14 3.18 -24.48 -0.78
N LEU A 15 1.84 -24.44 -0.68
CA LEU A 15 1.07 -23.23 -0.99
C LEU A 15 1.37 -22.12 0.01
N VAL A 16 1.40 -22.45 1.30
CA VAL A 16 1.72 -21.46 2.37
C VAL A 16 3.13 -20.91 2.18
N LYS A 17 4.11 -21.77 1.89
CA LYS A 17 5.48 -21.34 1.63
C LYS A 17 5.54 -20.42 0.42
N LEU A 18 4.91 -20.82 -0.70
CA LEU A 18 4.84 -20.00 -1.91
C LEU A 18 4.21 -18.64 -1.63
N PHE A 19 3.10 -18.62 -0.89
CA PHE A 19 2.40 -17.39 -0.52
C PHE A 19 3.27 -16.45 0.32
N LEU A 20 3.99 -16.95 1.33
CA LEU A 20 4.88 -16.14 2.15
C LEU A 20 6.04 -15.55 1.34
N GLU A 21 6.63 -16.34 0.45
CA GLU A 21 7.67 -15.87 -0.47
C GLU A 21 7.11 -14.85 -1.46
N TRP A 22 5.91 -15.08 -2.01
CA TRP A 22 5.18 -14.15 -2.86
C TRP A 22 4.93 -12.82 -2.16
N ARG A 23 4.40 -12.84 -0.92
CA ARG A 23 4.17 -11.64 -0.12
C ARG A 23 5.46 -10.85 0.15
N SER A 24 6.58 -11.53 0.23
CA SER A 24 7.90 -10.87 0.34
C SER A 24 8.35 -10.27 -0.99
N PHE A 25 8.12 -10.98 -2.10
CA PHE A 25 8.49 -10.54 -3.44
C PHE A 25 7.73 -9.28 -3.89
N VAL A 26 6.43 -9.20 -3.61
CA VAL A 26 5.60 -8.06 -4.07
C VAL A 26 5.88 -6.76 -3.31
N LYS A 27 6.59 -6.83 -2.18
CA LYS A 27 6.99 -5.63 -1.45
C LYS A 27 8.05 -4.87 -2.24
N PRO A 28 7.86 -3.57 -2.50
CA PRO A 28 8.87 -2.77 -3.16
C PRO A 28 10.13 -2.65 -2.30
N THR A 29 11.26 -2.50 -2.94
CA THR A 29 12.51 -2.13 -2.26
C THR A 29 12.36 -0.74 -1.66
N ILE A 30 12.78 -0.56 -0.42
CA ILE A 30 12.74 0.73 0.25
C ILE A 30 14.11 1.41 0.13
N ASN A 31 14.17 2.57 -0.50
CA ASN A 31 15.36 3.38 -0.69
C ASN A 31 15.23 4.69 0.10
N ALA A 32 16.01 4.85 1.16
CA ALA A 32 15.95 6.02 2.04
C ALA A 32 14.53 6.33 2.56
N GLY A 33 13.81 5.31 2.98
CA GLY A 33 12.44 5.42 3.50
C GLY A 33 11.34 5.49 2.43
N VAL A 34 11.70 5.47 1.13
CA VAL A 34 10.76 5.60 0.01
C VAL A 34 10.70 4.31 -0.79
N PRO A 35 9.50 3.77 -1.09
CA PRO A 35 9.33 2.63 -1.97
C PRO A 35 9.79 2.92 -3.40
N ASP A 36 10.54 2.00 -4.00
CA ASP A 36 11.01 2.11 -5.39
C ASP A 36 9.93 1.65 -6.37
N TYR A 37 9.24 2.59 -6.98
CA TYR A 37 8.30 2.38 -8.08
C TYR A 37 8.87 2.87 -9.43
N SER A 38 10.18 2.96 -9.55
CA SER A 38 10.81 3.33 -10.81
C SER A 38 10.42 2.38 -11.94
N LYS A 39 10.45 2.87 -13.18
CA LYS A 39 10.20 2.05 -14.37
C LYS A 39 11.06 0.78 -14.39
N ALA A 40 12.32 0.87 -13.95
CA ALA A 40 13.22 -0.27 -13.86
C ALA A 40 12.78 -1.28 -12.79
N ALA A 41 12.33 -0.82 -11.61
CA ALA A 41 11.83 -1.69 -10.57
C ALA A 41 10.56 -2.43 -11.04
N MET A 42 9.61 -1.71 -11.63
CA MET A 42 8.38 -2.31 -12.14
C MET A 42 8.61 -3.28 -13.30
N ALA A 43 9.57 -2.99 -14.18
CA ALA A 43 9.96 -3.91 -15.23
C ALA A 43 10.57 -5.22 -14.68
N ARG A 44 11.36 -5.15 -13.60
CA ARG A 44 11.88 -6.37 -12.93
C ARG A 44 10.73 -7.21 -12.34
N VAL A 45 9.76 -6.57 -11.71
CA VAL A 45 8.58 -7.26 -11.17
C VAL A 45 7.79 -7.94 -12.29
N ALA A 46 7.52 -7.22 -13.39
CA ALA A 46 6.81 -7.76 -14.55
C ALA A 46 7.53 -8.96 -15.18
N THR A 47 8.87 -8.90 -15.30
CA THR A 47 9.68 -10.01 -15.84
C THR A 47 9.67 -11.23 -14.93
N SER A 48 9.57 -11.04 -13.61
CA SER A 48 9.61 -12.15 -12.64
C SER A 48 8.24 -12.79 -12.40
N LEU A 49 7.15 -12.08 -12.65
CA LEU A 49 5.78 -12.53 -12.37
C LEU A 49 5.43 -13.88 -13.03
N PRO A 50 5.75 -14.15 -14.32
CA PRO A 50 5.46 -15.44 -14.93
C PRO A 50 6.09 -16.64 -14.22
N GLN A 51 7.24 -16.45 -13.59
CA GLN A 51 7.89 -17.52 -12.81
C GLN A 51 7.10 -17.84 -11.54
N TRP A 52 6.52 -16.84 -10.89
CA TRP A 52 5.66 -17.02 -9.73
C TRP A 52 4.36 -17.75 -10.09
N GLN A 53 3.73 -17.34 -11.19
CA GLN A 53 2.54 -18.01 -11.73
C GLN A 53 2.82 -19.47 -12.10
N ALA A 54 3.97 -19.74 -12.73
CA ALA A 54 4.40 -21.09 -13.06
C ALA A 54 4.64 -21.94 -11.80
N ARG A 55 5.25 -21.40 -10.75
CA ARG A 55 5.45 -22.08 -9.47
C ARG A 55 4.12 -22.44 -8.81
N LEU A 56 3.15 -21.51 -8.82
CA LEU A 56 1.81 -21.77 -8.31
C LEU A 56 1.10 -22.88 -9.11
N ALA A 57 1.16 -22.80 -10.44
CA ALA A 57 0.54 -23.78 -11.33
C ALA A 57 1.12 -25.19 -11.17
N ALA A 58 2.39 -25.31 -10.77
CA ALA A 58 3.09 -26.58 -10.56
C ALA A 58 2.70 -27.31 -9.28
N ILE A 59 1.95 -26.66 -8.35
CA ILE A 59 1.49 -27.31 -7.12
C ILE A 59 0.46 -28.37 -7.48
N ASP A 60 0.71 -29.63 -7.04
CA ASP A 60 -0.26 -30.69 -7.18
C ASP A 60 -1.46 -30.47 -6.26
N ARG A 61 -2.63 -30.43 -6.85
CA ARG A 61 -3.91 -30.20 -6.18
C ARG A 61 -4.77 -31.46 -6.06
N SER A 62 -4.18 -32.60 -6.34
CA SER A 62 -4.88 -33.88 -6.24
C SER A 62 -5.38 -34.12 -4.80
N GLY A 63 -6.65 -34.43 -4.66
CA GLY A 63 -7.28 -34.68 -3.36
C GLY A 63 -7.48 -33.48 -2.46
N TRP A 64 -7.35 -32.23 -2.99
CA TRP A 64 -7.63 -31.02 -2.23
C TRP A 64 -9.12 -30.85 -1.95
N THR A 65 -9.44 -30.37 -0.77
CA THR A 65 -10.78 -29.94 -0.39
C THR A 65 -11.18 -28.66 -1.13
N ALA A 66 -12.47 -28.32 -1.11
CA ALA A 66 -12.96 -27.08 -1.70
C ALA A 66 -12.29 -25.83 -1.07
N GLN A 67 -12.11 -25.83 0.26
CA GLN A 67 -11.45 -24.71 0.95
C GLN A 67 -9.99 -24.54 0.55
N GLU A 68 -9.22 -25.61 0.42
CA GLU A 68 -7.83 -25.56 -0.03
C GLU A 68 -7.71 -25.09 -1.49
N LEU A 69 -8.68 -25.44 -2.33
CA LEU A 69 -8.78 -24.92 -3.69
C LEU A 69 -9.12 -23.43 -3.71
N ASP A 70 -9.93 -22.95 -2.78
CA ASP A 70 -10.25 -21.53 -2.65
C ASP A 70 -9.03 -20.74 -2.17
N ASP A 71 -8.25 -21.25 -1.23
CA ASP A 71 -6.96 -20.64 -0.82
C ASP A 71 -6.00 -20.52 -2.02
N TYR A 72 -5.90 -21.56 -2.85
CA TYR A 72 -5.11 -21.53 -4.08
C TYR A 72 -5.59 -20.44 -5.03
N ARG A 73 -6.91 -20.35 -5.27
CA ARG A 73 -7.50 -19.35 -6.16
C ARG A 73 -7.30 -17.93 -5.65
N MET A 74 -7.27 -17.73 -4.34
CA MET A 74 -6.94 -16.42 -3.76
C MET A 74 -5.51 -16.00 -4.10
N VAL A 75 -4.54 -16.91 -3.98
CA VAL A 75 -3.15 -16.62 -4.36
C VAL A 75 -3.03 -16.37 -5.87
N GLU A 76 -3.73 -17.16 -6.68
CA GLU A 76 -3.80 -16.97 -8.14
C GLU A 76 -4.41 -15.61 -8.50
N ALA A 77 -5.49 -15.21 -7.83
CA ALA A 77 -6.13 -13.91 -8.03
C ALA A 77 -5.21 -12.74 -7.67
N GLU A 78 -4.43 -12.84 -6.57
CA GLU A 78 -3.41 -11.82 -6.23
C GLU A 78 -2.34 -11.68 -7.34
N MET A 79 -1.86 -12.80 -7.88
CA MET A 79 -0.87 -12.77 -8.96
C MET A 79 -1.45 -12.16 -10.25
N ASN A 80 -2.70 -12.50 -10.58
CA ASN A 80 -3.42 -11.95 -11.73
C ASN A 80 -3.73 -10.45 -11.55
N ALA A 81 -4.06 -10.03 -10.33
CA ALA A 81 -4.27 -8.62 -10.00
C ALA A 81 -2.97 -7.82 -10.15
N LEU A 82 -1.82 -8.38 -9.75
CA LEU A 82 -0.53 -7.75 -9.98
C LEU A 82 -0.22 -7.63 -11.47
N ASP A 83 -0.48 -8.67 -12.27
CA ASP A 83 -0.34 -8.62 -13.73
C ASP A 83 -1.18 -7.51 -14.35
N PHE A 84 -2.44 -7.39 -13.93
CA PHE A 84 -3.33 -6.32 -14.37
C PHE A 84 -2.81 -4.93 -13.96
N ASN A 85 -2.32 -4.78 -12.74
CA ASN A 85 -1.70 -3.55 -12.27
C ASN A 85 -0.46 -3.17 -13.10
N LEU A 86 0.39 -4.15 -13.43
CA LEU A 86 1.63 -3.93 -14.16
C LEU A 86 1.39 -3.54 -15.63
N ARG A 87 0.36 -4.09 -16.28
CA ARG A 87 0.12 -3.92 -17.71
C ARG A 87 -0.96 -2.91 -18.05
N VAL A 88 -1.97 -2.75 -17.19
CA VAL A 88 -3.18 -1.99 -17.52
C VAL A 88 -3.31 -0.75 -16.65
N LEU A 89 -3.32 -0.90 -15.34
CA LEU A 89 -3.55 0.24 -14.45
C LEU A 89 -2.32 1.14 -14.35
N MET A 90 -1.15 0.58 -14.13
CA MET A 90 0.12 1.28 -13.95
C MET A 90 -0.01 2.51 -13.02
N PRO A 91 -0.57 2.36 -11.81
CA PRO A 91 -0.92 3.52 -10.97
C PRO A 91 0.30 4.40 -10.68
N TRP A 92 1.47 3.80 -10.44
CA TRP A 92 2.73 4.54 -10.22
C TRP A 92 3.15 5.43 -11.40
N ALA A 93 2.67 5.16 -12.63
CA ALA A 93 3.04 5.89 -13.84
C ALA A 93 1.93 6.80 -14.36
N ARG A 94 0.69 6.64 -13.87
CA ARG A 94 -0.50 7.30 -14.44
C ARG A 94 -1.32 8.09 -13.44
N ASP A 95 -1.27 7.70 -12.15
CA ASP A 95 -2.13 8.27 -11.13
C ASP A 95 -1.31 9.05 -10.10
N PRO A 96 -1.38 10.39 -10.10
CA PRO A 96 -0.68 11.18 -9.09
C PRO A 96 -1.13 10.88 -7.66
N SER A 97 -2.41 10.54 -7.44
CA SER A 97 -2.94 10.24 -6.10
C SER A 97 -2.31 8.98 -5.49
N PHE A 98 -1.72 8.11 -6.32
CA PHE A 98 -0.92 6.97 -5.86
C PHE A 98 0.22 7.39 -4.92
N TYR A 99 0.68 8.63 -5.01
CA TYR A 99 1.76 9.18 -4.18
C TYR A 99 1.26 10.07 -3.04
N GLN A 100 -0.05 10.17 -2.83
CA GLN A 100 -0.60 10.80 -1.63
C GLN A 100 -0.26 9.95 -0.41
N THR A 101 0.28 10.59 0.63
CA THR A 101 0.73 9.88 1.85
C THR A 101 0.06 10.35 3.12
N ILE A 102 -0.54 11.54 3.09
CA ILE A 102 -1.20 12.16 4.22
C ILE A 102 -2.63 12.46 3.83
N PHE A 103 -3.58 11.99 4.65
CA PHE A 103 -5.00 12.16 4.41
C PHE A 103 -5.61 13.07 5.47
N GLY A 104 -6.55 13.92 5.08
CA GLY A 104 -7.18 14.89 5.96
C GLY A 104 -8.24 14.30 6.88
N GLU A 105 -8.75 13.13 6.51
CA GLU A 105 -9.80 12.45 7.24
C GLU A 105 -9.42 11.00 7.49
N GLU A 106 -9.89 10.44 8.62
CA GLU A 106 -9.80 9.01 8.86
C GLU A 106 -10.76 8.28 7.91
N SER A 107 -10.26 7.27 7.23
CA SER A 107 -11.06 6.44 6.34
C SER A 107 -11.43 5.14 7.03
N ASP A 108 -12.70 4.77 7.02
CA ASP A 108 -13.19 3.45 7.42
C ASP A 108 -13.00 2.37 6.34
N VAL A 109 -12.64 2.79 5.14
CA VAL A 109 -12.20 1.88 4.09
C VAL A 109 -10.78 1.42 4.42
N PRO A 110 -10.52 0.08 4.49
CA PRO A 110 -9.18 -0.41 4.67
C PRO A 110 -8.27 0.19 3.60
N ALA A 111 -7.39 1.11 4.00
CA ALA A 111 -6.60 1.93 3.10
C ALA A 111 -5.67 1.10 2.20
N HIS A 112 -5.54 -0.19 2.44
CA HIS A 112 -4.58 -1.05 1.77
C HIS A 112 -5.08 -2.48 1.62
N GLU A 113 -6.17 -2.64 0.90
CA GLU A 113 -6.46 -3.95 0.32
C GLU A 113 -5.53 -4.18 -0.88
N GLY A 114 -4.31 -4.60 -0.59
CA GLY A 114 -3.33 -4.91 -1.62
C GLY A 114 -1.89 -4.67 -1.15
N PRO A 115 -0.91 -5.02 -1.97
CA PRO A 115 0.51 -4.89 -1.63
C PRO A 115 1.02 -3.44 -1.73
N SER A 116 0.19 -2.44 -1.42
CA SER A 116 0.66 -1.07 -1.33
C SER A 116 1.62 -0.95 -0.15
N ALA A 117 2.88 -0.70 -0.44
CA ALA A 117 3.88 -0.33 0.55
C ALA A 117 4.06 1.19 0.61
N GLN A 118 3.07 1.95 0.15
CA GLN A 118 3.07 3.40 0.29
C GLN A 118 3.13 3.73 1.77
N PRO A 119 4.05 4.62 2.18
CA PRO A 119 4.06 5.10 3.54
C PRO A 119 2.79 5.92 3.75
N ASN A 120 1.80 5.33 4.38
CA ASN A 120 0.64 6.07 4.85
C ASN A 120 1.01 6.71 6.19
N ILE A 121 0.96 8.02 6.24
CA ILE A 121 1.17 8.80 7.46
C ILE A 121 -0.21 9.06 8.06
N ASP A 122 -0.67 8.11 8.87
CA ASP A 122 -1.91 8.23 9.61
C ASP A 122 -1.68 9.12 10.84
N LEU A 123 -2.12 10.37 10.77
CA LEU A 123 -2.02 11.33 11.86
C LEU A 123 -3.01 11.03 12.99
N PHE A 124 -4.07 10.26 12.72
CA PHE A 124 -5.08 9.88 13.71
C PHE A 124 -4.63 8.71 14.58
N ALA A 125 -3.60 7.97 14.15
CA ALA A 125 -3.02 6.89 14.93
C ALA A 125 -2.15 7.36 16.11
N TYR A 126 -1.92 8.67 16.25
CA TYR A 126 -1.07 9.26 17.31
C TYR A 126 -1.90 9.88 18.42
N ASP A 127 -1.45 9.71 19.66
CA ASP A 127 -1.94 10.48 20.80
C ASP A 127 -1.30 11.86 20.84
N TRP A 128 -2.12 12.91 20.92
CA TRP A 128 -1.64 14.29 20.97
C TRP A 128 -1.78 14.89 22.37
N PRO A 129 -0.76 15.61 22.91
CA PRO A 129 0.52 15.93 22.28
C PRO A 129 1.43 14.70 22.12
N LEU A 130 2.27 14.72 21.07
CA LEU A 130 3.14 13.60 20.73
C LEU A 130 4.11 13.25 21.86
N SER A 131 4.31 11.95 22.09
CA SER A 131 5.49 11.48 22.83
C SER A 131 6.77 11.77 22.04
N LYS A 132 7.94 11.82 22.73
CA LYS A 132 9.23 11.98 22.04
C LYS A 132 9.50 10.87 21.00
N ALA A 133 9.01 9.66 21.25
CA ALA A 133 9.20 8.54 20.34
C ALA A 133 8.32 8.70 19.08
N ASP A 134 7.07 9.11 19.26
CA ASP A 134 6.14 9.35 18.15
C ASP A 134 6.55 10.57 17.33
N ASP A 135 7.02 11.64 17.97
CA ASP A 135 7.56 12.81 17.29
C ASP A 135 8.74 12.43 16.39
N ALA A 136 9.71 11.68 16.90
CA ALA A 136 10.84 11.18 16.11
C ALA A 136 10.40 10.27 14.95
N LYS A 137 9.41 9.40 15.19
CA LYS A 137 8.86 8.52 14.16
C LYS A 137 8.13 9.31 13.07
N LEU A 138 7.29 10.26 13.45
CA LEU A 138 6.56 11.10 12.52
C LEU A 138 7.51 11.98 11.70
N ALA A 139 8.52 12.59 12.34
CA ALA A 139 9.55 13.37 11.66
C ALA A 139 10.30 12.56 10.59
N LEU A 140 10.61 11.28 10.88
CA LEU A 140 11.24 10.38 9.91
C LEU A 140 10.32 10.12 8.71
N LEU A 141 9.03 9.85 8.94
CA LEU A 141 8.05 9.61 7.88
C LEU A 141 7.83 10.85 7.02
N LEU A 142 7.63 12.01 7.64
CA LEU A 142 7.48 13.28 6.93
C LEU A 142 8.73 13.64 6.13
N GLY A 143 9.91 13.34 6.67
CA GLY A 143 11.19 13.57 6.01
C GLY A 143 11.39 12.76 4.72
N ALA A 144 10.67 11.65 4.53
CA ALA A 144 10.70 10.84 3.31
C ALA A 144 9.81 11.41 2.18
N VAL A 145 8.80 12.21 2.51
CA VAL A 145 7.81 12.73 1.55
C VAL A 145 8.45 13.52 0.39
N PRO A 146 9.39 14.46 0.62
CA PRO A 146 10.00 15.22 -0.48
C PRO A 146 10.68 14.33 -1.52
N LYS A 147 11.41 13.30 -1.07
CA LYS A 147 12.05 12.33 -1.98
C LYS A 147 11.01 11.54 -2.75
N MET A 148 9.96 11.09 -2.10
CA MET A 148 8.88 10.34 -2.75
C MET A 148 8.20 11.18 -3.84
N LEU A 149 7.93 12.47 -3.58
CA LEU A 149 7.35 13.36 -4.57
C LEU A 149 8.32 13.67 -5.72
N ALA A 150 9.63 13.71 -5.45
CA ALA A 150 10.62 13.84 -6.50
C ALA A 150 10.66 12.58 -7.39
N ASP A 151 10.60 11.39 -6.81
CA ASP A 151 10.53 10.12 -7.54
C ASP A 151 9.20 10.03 -8.34
N ALA A 152 8.09 10.49 -7.75
CA ALA A 152 6.79 10.54 -8.41
C ALA A 152 6.82 11.37 -9.71
N LYS A 153 7.46 12.54 -9.70
CA LYS A 153 7.61 13.38 -10.91
C LYS A 153 8.33 12.67 -12.05
N VAL A 154 9.26 11.77 -11.73
CA VAL A 154 9.98 10.96 -12.72
C VAL A 154 9.13 9.78 -13.19
N ASN A 155 8.40 9.17 -12.27
CA ASN A 155 7.65 7.95 -12.53
C ASN A 155 6.36 8.22 -13.31
N LEU A 156 5.67 9.35 -13.05
CA LEU A 156 4.43 9.78 -13.72
C LEU A 156 4.68 10.15 -15.18
N SER A 157 5.06 9.18 -15.97
CA SER A 157 5.45 9.35 -17.39
C SER A 157 4.31 9.13 -18.37
N GLU A 158 3.22 8.50 -17.93
CA GLU A 158 2.07 8.08 -18.77
C GLU A 158 0.86 9.01 -18.52
N GLY A 159 1.08 10.31 -18.59
CA GLY A 159 0.16 11.38 -18.16
C GLY A 159 -1.12 11.59 -18.97
N THR A 160 -1.67 10.58 -19.61
CA THR A 160 -2.85 10.71 -20.50
C THR A 160 -4.21 10.56 -19.80
N ALA A 161 -4.24 10.17 -18.52
CA ALA A 161 -5.48 9.92 -17.79
C ALA A 161 -5.98 11.21 -17.09
N HIS A 162 -6.66 12.09 -17.82
CA HIS A 162 -7.14 13.40 -17.33
C HIS A 162 -7.84 13.32 -15.98
N ASP A 163 -8.75 12.36 -15.77
CA ASP A 163 -9.53 12.28 -14.53
C ASP A 163 -8.68 11.86 -13.32
N LEU A 164 -7.67 11.00 -13.52
CA LEU A 164 -6.71 10.64 -12.48
C LEU A 164 -5.85 11.86 -12.08
N TRP A 165 -5.45 12.66 -13.04
CA TRP A 165 -4.71 13.89 -12.77
C TRP A 165 -5.55 14.93 -12.05
N ALA A 166 -6.81 15.12 -12.44
CA ALA A 166 -7.74 16.02 -11.76
C ALA A 166 -8.04 15.56 -10.33
N TYR A 167 -8.12 14.25 -10.11
CA TYR A 167 -8.25 13.67 -8.77
C TYR A 167 -6.97 13.86 -7.94
N GLY A 168 -5.81 13.60 -8.54
CA GLY A 168 -4.52 13.79 -7.90
C GLY A 168 -4.25 15.23 -7.49
N ASP A 169 -4.64 16.21 -8.30
CA ASP A 169 -4.54 17.63 -7.95
C ASP A 169 -5.30 17.93 -6.64
N ARG A 170 -6.54 17.47 -6.54
CA ARG A 170 -7.34 17.60 -5.31
C ARG A 170 -6.70 16.91 -4.10
N ALA A 171 -6.15 15.71 -4.32
CA ALA A 171 -5.48 14.94 -3.28
C ALA A 171 -4.26 15.68 -2.71
N PHE A 172 -3.47 16.35 -3.57
CA PHE A 172 -2.32 17.12 -3.11
C PHE A 172 -2.69 18.48 -2.51
N VAL A 173 -3.77 19.10 -2.95
CA VAL A 173 -4.34 20.29 -2.27
C VAL A 173 -4.76 19.92 -0.85
N GLU A 174 -5.45 18.81 -0.66
CA GLU A 174 -5.83 18.27 0.64
C GLU A 174 -4.59 18.00 1.51
N GLN A 175 -3.62 17.23 1.00
CA GLN A 175 -2.38 16.94 1.73
C GLN A 175 -1.64 18.21 2.15
N SER A 176 -1.58 19.21 1.28
CA SER A 176 -0.96 20.50 1.59
C SER A 176 -1.69 21.24 2.71
N GLY A 177 -3.02 21.19 2.71
CA GLY A 177 -3.85 21.76 3.76
C GLY A 177 -3.64 21.08 5.12
N VAL A 178 -3.52 19.75 5.12
CA VAL A 178 -3.22 18.97 6.34
C VAL A 178 -1.84 19.32 6.90
N LEU A 179 -0.82 19.43 6.04
CA LEU A 179 0.52 19.85 6.46
C LEU A 179 0.55 21.26 7.03
N ALA A 180 -0.15 22.21 6.41
CA ALA A 180 -0.25 23.58 6.92
C ALA A 180 -0.97 23.62 8.28
N ALA A 181 -2.02 22.80 8.46
CA ALA A 181 -2.72 22.72 9.74
C ALA A 181 -1.85 22.06 10.83
N LEU A 182 -1.03 21.06 10.47
CA LEU A 182 -0.08 20.44 11.37
C LEU A 182 0.99 21.44 11.82
N GLU A 183 1.56 22.21 10.89
CA GLU A 183 2.54 23.26 11.17
C GLU A 183 1.96 24.35 12.08
N ALA A 184 0.73 24.77 11.83
CA ALA A 184 0.03 25.76 12.66
C ALA A 184 -0.39 25.23 14.05
N GLY A 185 -0.19 23.94 14.34
CA GLY A 185 -0.65 23.30 15.59
C GLY A 185 -2.17 23.19 15.70
N THR A 186 -2.91 23.43 14.62
CA THR A 186 -4.39 23.47 14.62
C THR A 186 -4.99 22.08 14.33
N LEU A 187 -4.24 21.17 13.75
CA LEU A 187 -4.69 19.80 13.45
C LEU A 187 -4.89 18.98 14.72
N SER A 188 -4.11 19.26 15.76
CA SER A 188 -3.95 18.39 16.93
C SER A 188 -5.14 18.32 17.86
N MET A 189 -6.05 19.29 17.87
CA MET A 189 -7.09 19.36 18.92
C MET A 189 -8.52 19.23 18.41
N ARG A 190 -8.88 19.88 17.33
CA ARG A 190 -10.28 19.95 16.90
C ARG A 190 -10.72 18.77 16.04
N THR A 191 -9.88 18.33 15.12
CA THR A 191 -10.22 17.24 14.19
C THR A 191 -10.18 15.91 14.92
N LEU A 192 -9.14 15.66 15.74
CA LEU A 192 -9.01 14.45 16.55
C LEU A 192 -10.03 14.39 17.71
N GLU A 193 -10.34 15.52 18.38
CA GLU A 193 -11.39 15.54 19.39
C GLU A 193 -12.80 15.43 18.81
N GLY A 194 -13.03 15.99 17.63
CA GLY A 194 -14.29 15.81 16.90
C GLY A 194 -14.52 14.33 16.59
N HIS A 195 -13.48 13.62 16.20
CA HIS A 195 -13.52 12.19 15.87
C HIS A 195 -13.72 11.30 17.11
N LYS A 196 -12.95 11.54 18.17
CA LYS A 196 -13.13 10.82 19.45
C LYS A 196 -14.55 11.00 20.04
N ARG A 197 -15.23 12.13 19.77
CA ARG A 197 -16.62 12.36 20.18
C ARG A 197 -17.65 11.69 19.27
N ALA A 198 -17.32 11.41 18.03
CA ALA A 198 -18.22 10.72 17.10
C ALA A 198 -18.19 9.19 17.25
N THR A 199 -17.16 8.65 17.94
CA THR A 199 -16.93 7.21 18.13
C THR A 199 -17.41 6.68 19.49
N ILE A 200 -17.97 7.54 20.35
CA ILE A 200 -18.65 7.20 21.62
C ILE A 200 -20.15 7.24 21.42
#